data_c55b2e8895b555dcdf29c42c29f5384f
#
_entry.id   c55b2e8895b555dcdf29c42c29f5384f
#
_cell.length_a   1.000
_cell.length_b   1.000
_cell.length_c   1.000
_cell.angle_alpha   90.00
_cell.angle_beta   90.00
_cell.angle_gamma   90.00
#
_symmetry.space_group_name_H-M   'P 1'
#
loop_
_entity.id
_entity.type
_entity.pdbx_description
1 polymer ?
#
loop_
_entity_poly.entity_id
_entity_poly.type
_entity_poly.pdbx_seq_one_letter_code
_entity_poly.pdbx_strand_id
1 'polypeptide(L)'
;MKFWQLILVLFISFIVGFSTNVFYENFKLKGPNEDQAKFTAFLDEYWEYVIDQNPTFASLLGYEGYDDKVSSNSISEFYKNRDFEKYVIDVLEKINPESLTEDDQLNYRLLLLSNETDLESRSFPGFYMRLNQRGGVQDYYDLASRLKLESIQDHRNWFERVKSYSQNVKNSLDINREGLEKGYTQPKHIVRKVAEQIDSMTSKKTEENPYFKSFSKLEAMNSDEAKKLLAEVKEFIEDELMPSYKELSTFLKNEYIPNSRDSIGLSGVPDGKAWYEFKARSFTTTNLTPDEIHELGLKEIKRIRKEMEDVIKEVEWDGDFRSFLDFLRTDPQFYYETGEELLAAYRAMAKKIDAYMPTLFNKFPRAPYGVIEIPMETAPYTTTAYYNSPSAGRPGYFYANLYKPETRPKYEIPVLTVHEAVPGHHHQLSLTQELENVPNFRKYSGFTAFIEGWGLYSEQLGESMGIYDDPYDKFGQLTYDMWRAIRLVVDTGMHYKDWSRDDAINLFLENTAKTQLDIENEVDRYIAWPGQALAYKIGQLKIMELRDKTKESLGEDFDIKTFHDHILSFGSIPLNVLEEKVDEFIVENTK
;
A
#
# COMPACT_ATOMS: atom_id res chain seq x y z
N MET A 1 -2.87 -28.99 -37.81
CA MET A 1 -3.49 -27.67 -37.65
C MET A 1 -4.45 -27.43 -38.81
N LYS A 2 -5.74 -27.12 -38.53
CA LYS A 2 -6.73 -26.87 -39.58
C LYS A 2 -6.45 -25.51 -40.19
N PHE A 3 -6.60 -25.36 -41.49
CA PHE A 3 -6.37 -24.13 -42.28
C PHE A 3 -6.93 -22.85 -41.66
N TRP A 4 -8.07 -22.96 -40.97
CA TRP A 4 -8.69 -21.83 -40.21
C TRP A 4 -7.91 -21.41 -38.97
N GLN A 5 -7.14 -22.28 -38.34
CA GLN A 5 -6.30 -21.91 -37.17
C GLN A 5 -5.05 -21.14 -37.62
N LEU A 6 -4.55 -21.45 -38.83
CA LEU A 6 -3.44 -20.69 -39.44
C LEU A 6 -3.88 -19.27 -39.84
N ILE A 7 -5.11 -19.15 -40.36
CA ILE A 7 -5.70 -17.85 -40.73
C ILE A 7 -5.93 -17.01 -39.46
N LEU A 8 -6.40 -17.60 -38.37
CA LEU A 8 -6.62 -16.89 -37.10
C LEU A 8 -5.29 -16.39 -36.48
N VAL A 9 -4.24 -17.23 -36.51
CA VAL A 9 -2.91 -16.84 -36.03
C VAL A 9 -2.30 -15.73 -36.89
N LEU A 10 -2.47 -15.81 -38.22
CA LEU A 10 -2.03 -14.77 -39.15
C LEU A 10 -2.84 -13.47 -39.00
N PHE A 11 -4.14 -13.57 -38.67
CA PHE A 11 -4.99 -12.40 -38.46
C PHE A 11 -4.69 -11.71 -37.11
N ILE A 12 -4.43 -12.49 -36.05
CA ILE A 12 -3.98 -11.97 -34.75
C ILE A 12 -2.58 -11.37 -34.87
N SER A 13 -1.65 -12.01 -35.57
CA SER A 13 -0.31 -11.47 -35.87
C SER A 13 -0.38 -10.20 -36.74
N PHE A 14 -1.37 -10.12 -37.63
CA PHE A 14 -1.60 -8.94 -38.48
C PHE A 14 -2.22 -7.79 -37.69
N ILE A 15 -3.15 -8.06 -36.77
CA ILE A 15 -3.73 -7.02 -35.87
C ILE A 15 -2.68 -6.51 -34.89
N VAL A 16 -1.87 -7.37 -34.29
CA VAL A 16 -0.76 -6.97 -33.39
C VAL A 16 0.34 -6.25 -34.19
N GLY A 17 0.68 -6.70 -35.40
CA GLY A 17 1.63 -6.03 -36.28
C GLY A 17 1.08 -4.75 -36.91
N PHE A 18 -0.24 -4.67 -37.12
CA PHE A 18 -0.87 -3.47 -37.69
C PHE A 18 -1.05 -2.37 -36.63
N SER A 19 -1.38 -2.72 -35.38
CA SER A 19 -1.39 -1.76 -34.28
C SER A 19 0.01 -1.19 -34.03
N THR A 20 1.06 -2.00 -34.03
CA THR A 20 2.44 -1.51 -33.89
C THR A 20 2.95 -0.70 -35.09
N ASN A 21 2.56 -1.05 -36.33
CA ASN A 21 2.97 -0.28 -37.52
C ASN A 21 2.14 1.00 -37.75
N VAL A 22 0.85 1.00 -37.44
CA VAL A 22 0.03 2.24 -37.50
C VAL A 22 0.52 3.23 -36.45
N PHE A 23 0.98 2.76 -35.28
CA PHE A 23 1.67 3.59 -34.29
C PHE A 23 2.98 4.18 -34.84
N TYR A 24 3.83 3.40 -35.47
CA TYR A 24 5.13 3.86 -36.00
C TYR A 24 5.01 4.90 -37.14
N GLU A 25 3.92 4.90 -37.91
CA GLU A 25 3.71 5.85 -39.02
C GLU A 25 3.03 7.16 -38.55
N ASN A 26 2.22 7.14 -37.47
CA ASN A 26 1.59 8.34 -36.93
C ASN A 26 2.56 9.24 -36.12
N PHE A 27 3.74 8.74 -35.76
CA PHE A 27 4.76 9.47 -35.02
C PHE A 27 5.66 10.38 -35.89
N LYS A 28 5.32 10.67 -37.13
CA LYS A 28 6.04 11.65 -37.97
C LYS A 28 5.41 13.04 -37.93
N LEU A 29 5.30 13.62 -36.72
CA LEU A 29 5.05 15.06 -36.60
C LEU A 29 6.37 15.82 -36.81
N LYS A 30 6.41 16.72 -37.78
CA LYS A 30 7.56 17.59 -38.04
C LYS A 30 7.24 19.00 -37.57
N GLY A 31 7.90 19.44 -36.50
CA GLY A 31 7.78 20.80 -35.99
C GLY A 31 8.64 21.04 -34.75
N PRO A 32 8.82 22.27 -34.29
CA PRO A 32 9.67 22.62 -33.13
C PRO A 32 9.22 22.01 -31.79
N ASN A 33 8.04 21.36 -31.72
CA ASN A 33 7.48 20.67 -30.54
C ASN A 33 7.18 19.19 -30.79
N GLU A 34 7.94 18.53 -31.67
CA GLU A 34 7.69 17.13 -32.02
C GLU A 34 7.78 16.19 -30.80
N ASP A 35 8.78 16.37 -29.93
CA ASP A 35 8.98 15.55 -28.76
C ASP A 35 7.88 15.77 -27.71
N GLN A 36 7.43 17.01 -27.52
CA GLN A 36 6.32 17.33 -26.63
C GLN A 36 5.03 16.61 -27.07
N ALA A 37 4.70 16.67 -28.36
CA ALA A 37 3.50 16.01 -28.89
C ALA A 37 3.60 14.48 -28.79
N LYS A 38 4.79 13.91 -29.04
CA LYS A 38 5.05 12.48 -28.85
C LYS A 38 4.88 12.05 -27.39
N PHE A 39 5.46 12.81 -26.47
CA PHE A 39 5.38 12.49 -25.05
C PHE A 39 3.94 12.54 -24.54
N THR A 40 3.18 13.60 -24.90
CA THR A 40 1.77 13.70 -24.49
C THR A 40 0.94 12.52 -25.02
N ALA A 41 1.09 12.16 -26.30
CA ALA A 41 0.39 11.01 -26.86
C ALA A 41 0.81 9.68 -26.21
N PHE A 42 2.09 9.55 -25.85
CA PHE A 42 2.60 8.37 -25.17
C PHE A 42 2.08 8.23 -23.74
N LEU A 43 1.85 9.31 -23.01
CA LEU A 43 1.24 9.28 -21.68
C LEU A 43 -0.18 8.69 -21.71
N ASP A 44 -0.96 9.00 -22.75
CA ASP A 44 -2.31 8.44 -22.94
C ASP A 44 -2.23 6.93 -23.25
N GLU A 45 -1.34 6.52 -24.16
CA GLU A 45 -1.10 5.10 -24.47
C GLU A 45 -0.64 4.32 -23.23
N TYR A 46 0.31 4.86 -22.49
CA TYR A 46 0.79 4.25 -21.25
C TYR A 46 -0.35 4.03 -20.25
N TRP A 47 -1.20 5.04 -20.08
CA TRP A 47 -2.32 4.95 -19.15
C TRP A 47 -3.37 3.93 -19.61
N GLU A 48 -3.70 3.89 -20.90
CA GLU A 48 -4.59 2.87 -21.45
C GLU A 48 -4.06 1.46 -21.18
N TYR A 49 -2.76 1.24 -21.37
CA TYR A 49 -2.14 -0.04 -21.04
C TYR A 49 -2.25 -0.36 -19.54
N VAL A 50 -1.97 0.60 -18.66
CA VAL A 50 -2.09 0.41 -17.19
C VAL A 50 -3.52 0.01 -16.81
N ILE A 51 -4.53 0.64 -17.37
CA ILE A 51 -5.95 0.34 -17.14
C ILE A 51 -6.30 -1.06 -17.66
N ASP A 52 -5.88 -1.42 -18.85
CA ASP A 52 -6.15 -2.74 -19.46
C ASP A 52 -5.48 -3.89 -18.68
N GLN A 53 -4.28 -3.68 -18.15
CA GLN A 53 -3.57 -4.68 -17.34
C GLN A 53 -4.11 -4.78 -15.91
N ASN A 54 -4.86 -3.77 -15.44
CA ASN A 54 -5.37 -3.71 -14.07
C ASN A 54 -6.90 -3.53 -14.03
N PRO A 55 -7.70 -4.48 -14.56
CA PRO A 55 -9.15 -4.33 -14.67
C PRO A 55 -9.86 -4.16 -13.32
N THR A 56 -9.32 -4.70 -12.23
CA THR A 56 -9.83 -4.43 -10.89
C THR A 56 -9.67 -2.95 -10.52
N PHE A 57 -8.51 -2.38 -10.82
CA PHE A 57 -8.25 -0.96 -10.58
C PHE A 57 -9.10 -0.08 -11.50
N ALA A 58 -9.25 -0.47 -12.77
CA ALA A 58 -10.13 0.20 -13.73
C ALA A 58 -11.58 0.30 -13.21
N SER A 59 -12.14 -0.81 -12.70
CA SER A 59 -13.49 -0.81 -12.08
C SER A 59 -13.57 0.11 -10.87
N LEU A 60 -12.54 0.11 -10.00
CA LEU A 60 -12.51 0.97 -8.83
C LEU A 60 -12.46 2.46 -9.19
N LEU A 61 -11.84 2.81 -10.32
CA LEU A 61 -11.83 4.16 -10.87
C LEU A 61 -13.10 4.51 -11.67
N GLY A 62 -13.99 3.53 -11.93
CA GLY A 62 -15.24 3.74 -12.64
C GLY A 62 -15.13 3.65 -14.16
N TYR A 63 -14.06 3.03 -14.70
CA TYR A 63 -13.98 2.73 -16.13
C TYR A 63 -14.96 1.63 -16.49
N GLU A 64 -15.76 1.86 -17.53
CA GLU A 64 -16.74 0.88 -18.03
C GLU A 64 -16.06 -0.28 -18.77
N GLY A 65 -16.67 -1.47 -18.72
CA GLY A 65 -16.23 -2.64 -19.48
C GLY A 65 -15.10 -3.45 -18.83
N TYR A 66 -14.82 -3.22 -17.54
CA TYR A 66 -13.80 -3.95 -16.78
C TYR A 66 -14.37 -4.76 -15.61
N ASP A 67 -15.66 -4.64 -15.31
CA ASP A 67 -16.26 -5.19 -14.08
C ASP A 67 -16.30 -6.71 -14.01
N ASP A 68 -16.23 -7.40 -15.14
CA ASP A 68 -16.18 -8.85 -15.28
C ASP A 68 -14.76 -9.42 -15.46
N LYS A 69 -13.74 -8.56 -15.50
CA LYS A 69 -12.35 -8.92 -15.81
C LYS A 69 -11.47 -8.96 -14.57
N VAL A 70 -10.40 -9.75 -14.64
CA VAL A 70 -9.35 -9.84 -13.62
C VAL A 70 -7.97 -9.95 -14.27
N SER A 71 -6.96 -9.35 -13.62
CA SER A 71 -5.56 -9.52 -14.05
C SER A 71 -5.12 -10.96 -13.84
N SER A 72 -4.36 -11.51 -14.79
CA SER A 72 -3.73 -12.82 -14.63
C SER A 72 -2.46 -12.70 -13.77
N ASN A 73 -2.26 -13.66 -12.86
CA ASN A 73 -1.02 -13.79 -12.11
C ASN A 73 -0.02 -14.79 -12.75
N SER A 74 -0.25 -15.20 -13.99
CA SER A 74 0.59 -16.19 -14.68
C SER A 74 2.01 -15.70 -14.95
N ILE A 75 2.94 -16.64 -15.13
CA ILE A 75 4.34 -16.34 -15.52
C ILE A 75 4.39 -15.63 -16.88
N SER A 76 3.50 -15.97 -17.81
CA SER A 76 3.44 -15.29 -19.12
C SER A 76 3.08 -13.81 -18.98
N GLU A 77 2.17 -13.46 -18.06
CA GLU A 77 1.82 -12.06 -17.78
C GLU A 77 2.98 -11.30 -17.12
N PHE A 78 3.74 -11.97 -16.26
CA PHE A 78 4.97 -11.38 -15.70
C PHE A 78 5.96 -10.97 -16.79
N TYR A 79 6.20 -11.84 -17.80
CA TYR A 79 7.11 -11.51 -18.90
C TYR A 79 6.55 -10.46 -19.84
N LYS A 80 5.24 -10.44 -20.09
CA LYS A 80 4.57 -9.41 -20.88
C LYS A 80 4.74 -8.03 -20.25
N ASN A 81 4.54 -7.91 -18.94
CA ASN A 81 4.74 -6.66 -18.24
C ASN A 81 6.21 -6.21 -18.28
N ARG A 82 7.16 -7.12 -18.09
CA ARG A 82 8.59 -6.84 -18.26
C ARG A 82 8.93 -6.29 -19.66
N ASP A 83 8.36 -6.87 -20.69
CA ASP A 83 8.61 -6.44 -22.07
C ASP A 83 7.95 -5.08 -22.35
N PHE A 84 6.83 -4.78 -21.70
CA PHE A 84 6.23 -3.44 -21.75
C PHE A 84 7.08 -2.40 -21.02
N GLU A 85 7.62 -2.70 -19.84
CA GLU A 85 8.54 -1.81 -19.12
C GLU A 85 9.75 -1.43 -19.98
N LYS A 86 10.34 -2.40 -20.70
CA LYS A 86 11.40 -2.13 -21.68
C LYS A 86 10.94 -1.24 -22.81
N TYR A 87 9.74 -1.51 -23.36
CA TYR A 87 9.15 -0.69 -24.42
C TYR A 87 8.98 0.77 -23.97
N VAL A 88 8.50 1.00 -22.74
CA VAL A 88 8.36 2.34 -22.17
C VAL A 88 9.72 3.05 -22.12
N ILE A 89 10.75 2.38 -21.61
CA ILE A 89 12.11 2.93 -21.54
C ILE A 89 12.63 3.26 -22.95
N ASP A 90 12.49 2.31 -23.89
CA ASP A 90 12.93 2.50 -25.29
C ASP A 90 12.22 3.68 -25.99
N VAL A 91 10.96 3.97 -25.65
CA VAL A 91 10.23 5.13 -26.18
C VAL A 91 10.74 6.41 -25.55
N LEU A 92 10.90 6.43 -24.22
CA LEU A 92 11.37 7.60 -23.50
C LEU A 92 12.79 8.01 -23.91
N GLU A 93 13.71 7.06 -24.12
CA GLU A 93 15.08 7.34 -24.58
C GLU A 93 15.16 8.06 -25.95
N LYS A 94 14.08 8.01 -26.76
CA LYS A 94 14.00 8.70 -28.06
C LYS A 94 13.43 10.12 -27.97
N ILE A 95 13.03 10.54 -26.78
CA ILE A 95 12.48 11.88 -26.51
C ILE A 95 13.57 12.71 -25.85
N ASN A 96 13.82 13.92 -26.37
CA ASN A 96 14.71 14.86 -25.69
C ASN A 96 13.97 15.55 -24.54
N PRO A 97 14.26 15.26 -23.27
CA PRO A 97 13.56 15.85 -22.14
C PRO A 97 13.70 17.38 -22.08
N GLU A 98 14.82 17.96 -22.55
CA GLU A 98 15.02 19.41 -22.55
C GLU A 98 14.06 20.16 -23.49
N SER A 99 13.41 19.45 -24.43
CA SER A 99 12.41 20.01 -25.34
C SER A 99 11.00 20.02 -24.76
N LEU A 100 10.79 19.36 -23.60
CA LEU A 100 9.50 19.27 -22.91
C LEU A 100 9.25 20.51 -22.04
N THR A 101 7.97 20.75 -21.73
CA THR A 101 7.63 21.73 -20.68
C THR A 101 8.20 21.29 -19.33
N GLU A 102 8.40 22.21 -18.40
CA GLU A 102 8.94 21.92 -17.07
C GLU A 102 8.14 20.84 -16.33
N ASP A 103 6.81 20.94 -16.37
CA ASP A 103 5.92 19.91 -15.79
C ASP A 103 6.14 18.54 -16.46
N ASP A 104 6.31 18.50 -17.78
CA ASP A 104 6.53 17.25 -18.50
C ASP A 104 7.96 16.74 -18.39
N GLN A 105 8.94 17.55 -18.11
CA GLN A 105 10.27 17.08 -17.71
C GLN A 105 10.20 16.26 -16.41
N LEU A 106 9.43 16.72 -15.42
CA LEU A 106 9.17 15.98 -14.20
C LEU A 106 8.38 14.69 -14.48
N ASN A 107 7.31 14.77 -15.29
CA ASN A 107 6.52 13.60 -15.69
C ASN A 107 7.38 12.54 -16.39
N TYR A 108 8.23 12.96 -17.33
CA TYR A 108 9.18 12.11 -18.03
C TYR A 108 10.14 11.41 -17.06
N ARG A 109 10.79 12.19 -16.18
CA ARG A 109 11.74 11.67 -15.19
C ARG A 109 11.10 10.63 -14.27
N LEU A 110 9.88 10.88 -13.80
CA LEU A 110 9.19 9.96 -12.89
C LEU A 110 8.69 8.72 -13.60
N LEU A 111 8.22 8.84 -14.84
CA LEU A 111 7.81 7.68 -15.63
C LEU A 111 9.01 6.78 -15.96
N LEU A 112 10.14 7.36 -16.36
CA LEU A 112 11.38 6.64 -16.62
C LEU A 112 11.85 5.92 -15.35
N LEU A 113 12.00 6.62 -14.23
CA LEU A 113 12.45 6.05 -12.96
C LEU A 113 11.55 4.91 -12.48
N SER A 114 10.22 5.05 -12.61
CA SER A 114 9.30 3.99 -12.20
C SER A 114 9.49 2.73 -13.05
N ASN A 115 9.58 2.88 -14.38
CA ASN A 115 9.75 1.73 -15.27
C ASN A 115 11.14 1.08 -15.18
N GLU A 116 12.21 1.87 -14.95
CA GLU A 116 13.54 1.33 -14.66
C GLU A 116 13.56 0.53 -13.36
N THR A 117 12.91 1.06 -12.30
CA THR A 117 12.80 0.37 -11.01
C THR A 117 11.98 -0.92 -11.13
N ASP A 118 10.87 -0.88 -11.86
CA ASP A 118 10.05 -2.06 -12.10
C ASP A 118 10.81 -3.10 -12.92
N LEU A 119 11.51 -2.69 -13.98
CA LEU A 119 12.35 -3.57 -14.78
C LEU A 119 13.48 -4.20 -13.95
N GLU A 120 14.17 -3.43 -13.10
CA GLU A 120 15.18 -3.96 -12.17
C GLU A 120 14.55 -4.98 -11.21
N SER A 121 13.34 -4.70 -10.69
CA SER A 121 12.62 -5.62 -9.81
C SER A 121 12.36 -6.99 -10.46
N ARG A 122 12.22 -7.02 -11.80
CA ARG A 122 12.02 -8.27 -12.59
C ARG A 122 13.27 -9.14 -12.66
N SER A 123 14.45 -8.59 -12.32
CA SER A 123 15.69 -9.39 -12.21
C SER A 123 15.67 -10.30 -10.97
N PHE A 124 14.84 -9.99 -9.98
CA PHE A 124 14.66 -10.77 -8.76
C PHE A 124 13.42 -11.68 -8.86
N PRO A 125 13.47 -12.88 -8.31
CA PRO A 125 12.44 -13.90 -8.47
C PRO A 125 11.21 -13.70 -7.55
N GLY A 126 10.83 -12.47 -7.27
CA GLY A 126 9.77 -12.09 -6.33
C GLY A 126 8.39 -12.67 -6.67
N PHE A 127 8.15 -12.99 -7.94
CA PHE A 127 6.87 -13.56 -8.35
C PHE A 127 6.65 -15.00 -7.82
N TYR A 128 7.71 -15.75 -7.46
CA TYR A 128 7.60 -17.04 -6.79
C TYR A 128 7.20 -16.93 -5.30
N MET A 129 7.33 -15.73 -4.70
CA MET A 129 7.16 -15.51 -3.27
C MET A 129 6.01 -14.55 -2.95
N ARG A 130 4.98 -14.48 -3.79
CA ARG A 130 3.84 -13.56 -3.60
C ARG A 130 2.83 -14.02 -2.53
N LEU A 131 2.77 -15.33 -2.25
CA LEU A 131 1.79 -15.89 -1.33
C LEU A 131 2.13 -15.56 0.12
N ASN A 132 1.30 -14.77 0.78
CA ASN A 132 1.47 -14.40 2.19
C ASN A 132 0.11 -14.17 2.88
N GLN A 133 0.13 -14.01 4.21
CA GLN A 133 -1.08 -13.91 5.04
C GLN A 133 -1.82 -12.56 4.92
N ARG A 134 -1.24 -11.56 4.29
CA ARG A 134 -1.83 -10.21 4.14
C ARG A 134 -2.17 -9.83 2.71
N GLY A 135 -1.99 -10.74 1.80
CA GLY A 135 -2.32 -10.55 0.40
C GLY A 135 -1.94 -11.78 -0.39
N GLY A 136 -2.87 -12.29 -1.12
CA GLY A 136 -2.68 -13.48 -1.92
C GLY A 136 -3.98 -13.89 -2.56
N VAL A 137 -4.00 -15.11 -3.10
CA VAL A 137 -5.21 -15.60 -3.78
C VAL A 137 -6.36 -15.91 -2.82
N GLN A 138 -6.08 -16.06 -1.52
CA GLN A 138 -7.06 -16.51 -0.52
C GLN A 138 -8.04 -15.44 -0.06
N ASP A 139 -7.79 -14.17 -0.30
CA ASP A 139 -8.59 -13.04 0.22
C ASP A 139 -9.28 -12.20 -0.86
N TYR A 140 -9.32 -12.67 -2.10
CA TYR A 140 -9.89 -11.91 -3.21
C TYR A 140 -11.38 -11.55 -3.05
N TYR A 141 -12.13 -12.30 -2.26
CA TYR A 141 -13.53 -12.02 -1.95
C TYR A 141 -13.72 -10.63 -1.29
N ASP A 142 -12.70 -10.08 -0.63
CA ASP A 142 -12.74 -8.77 0.02
C ASP A 142 -12.97 -7.64 -0.99
N LEU A 143 -12.59 -7.84 -2.25
CA LEU A 143 -12.82 -6.87 -3.31
C LEU A 143 -14.31 -6.51 -3.44
N ALA A 144 -15.22 -7.46 -3.22
CA ALA A 144 -16.67 -7.23 -3.33
C ALA A 144 -17.17 -6.08 -2.44
N SER A 145 -16.53 -5.86 -1.28
CA SER A 145 -16.88 -4.77 -0.35
C SER A 145 -16.57 -3.37 -0.92
N ARG A 146 -15.69 -3.29 -1.91
CA ARG A 146 -15.25 -2.05 -2.57
C ARG A 146 -15.96 -1.79 -3.90
N LEU A 147 -16.62 -2.80 -4.45
CA LEU A 147 -17.36 -2.70 -5.71
C LEU A 147 -18.79 -2.22 -5.49
N LYS A 148 -19.35 -1.60 -6.52
CA LYS A 148 -20.76 -1.23 -6.56
C LYS A 148 -21.60 -2.43 -7.01
N LEU A 149 -22.08 -3.24 -6.08
CA LEU A 149 -22.91 -4.42 -6.33
C LEU A 149 -24.37 -4.10 -5.96
N GLU A 150 -25.11 -3.44 -6.86
CA GLU A 150 -26.48 -2.97 -6.61
C GLU A 150 -27.51 -3.60 -7.55
N SER A 151 -27.12 -4.01 -8.75
CA SER A 151 -27.99 -4.64 -9.75
C SER A 151 -27.65 -6.12 -9.96
N ILE A 152 -28.57 -6.88 -10.57
CA ILE A 152 -28.31 -8.27 -10.98
C ILE A 152 -27.12 -8.32 -11.96
N GLN A 153 -26.98 -7.32 -12.84
CA GLN A 153 -25.87 -7.26 -13.79
C GLN A 153 -24.54 -7.05 -13.07
N ASP A 154 -24.48 -6.22 -12.03
CA ASP A 154 -23.26 -6.03 -11.24
C ASP A 154 -22.83 -7.35 -10.58
N HIS A 155 -23.78 -8.10 -10.02
CA HIS A 155 -23.51 -9.41 -9.43
C HIS A 155 -23.11 -10.45 -10.49
N ARG A 156 -23.66 -10.36 -11.72
CA ARG A 156 -23.24 -11.21 -12.82
C ARG A 156 -21.79 -10.92 -13.24
N ASN A 157 -21.43 -9.65 -13.35
CA ASN A 157 -20.06 -9.22 -13.63
C ASN A 157 -19.11 -9.71 -12.53
N TRP A 158 -19.48 -9.53 -11.28
CA TRP A 158 -18.69 -10.04 -10.14
C TRP A 158 -18.53 -11.57 -10.21
N PHE A 159 -19.57 -12.31 -10.57
CA PHE A 159 -19.50 -13.75 -10.71
C PHE A 159 -18.54 -14.17 -11.86
N GLU A 160 -18.62 -13.54 -13.03
CA GLU A 160 -17.68 -13.79 -14.13
C GLU A 160 -16.22 -13.49 -13.71
N ARG A 161 -16.02 -12.43 -12.94
CA ARG A 161 -14.72 -12.10 -12.38
C ARG A 161 -14.21 -13.18 -11.41
N VAL A 162 -15.05 -13.68 -10.51
CA VAL A 162 -14.70 -14.78 -9.59
C VAL A 162 -14.40 -16.08 -10.35
N LYS A 163 -15.16 -16.39 -11.40
CA LYS A 163 -14.86 -17.53 -12.28
C LYS A 163 -13.48 -17.40 -12.93
N SER A 164 -13.20 -16.26 -13.50
CA SER A 164 -11.89 -15.98 -14.12
C SER A 164 -10.76 -16.02 -13.07
N TYR A 165 -11.02 -15.56 -11.85
CA TYR A 165 -10.05 -15.58 -10.76
C TYR A 165 -9.69 -17.00 -10.28
N SER A 166 -10.56 -17.98 -10.44
CA SER A 166 -10.26 -19.37 -10.10
C SER A 166 -8.99 -19.89 -10.80
N GLN A 167 -8.69 -19.37 -12.00
CA GLN A 167 -7.46 -19.69 -12.70
C GLN A 167 -6.21 -19.12 -11.98
N ASN A 168 -6.32 -17.97 -11.33
CA ASN A 168 -5.22 -17.40 -10.53
C ASN A 168 -4.88 -18.28 -9.32
N VAL A 169 -5.85 -18.98 -8.74
CA VAL A 169 -5.62 -19.96 -7.67
C VAL A 169 -4.78 -21.13 -8.20
N LYS A 170 -5.12 -21.66 -9.38
CA LYS A 170 -4.37 -22.74 -10.05
C LYS A 170 -2.96 -22.28 -10.44
N ASN A 171 -2.85 -21.10 -11.06
CA ASN A 171 -1.54 -20.52 -11.39
C ASN A 171 -0.65 -20.36 -10.14
N SER A 172 -1.24 -20.01 -9.00
CA SER A 172 -0.48 -19.85 -7.75
C SER A 172 0.10 -21.18 -7.27
N LEU A 173 -0.60 -22.30 -7.46
CA LEU A 173 -0.05 -23.61 -7.15
C LEU A 173 1.17 -23.91 -8.04
N ASP A 174 1.08 -23.69 -9.35
CA ASP A 174 2.16 -23.97 -10.30
C ASP A 174 3.37 -23.07 -10.05
N ILE A 175 3.15 -21.77 -9.81
CA ILE A 175 4.20 -20.80 -9.49
C ILE A 175 4.95 -21.18 -8.20
N ASN A 176 4.22 -21.55 -7.16
CA ASN A 176 4.83 -21.92 -5.89
C ASN A 176 5.56 -23.26 -5.98
N ARG A 177 5.09 -24.21 -6.82
CA ARG A 177 5.80 -25.47 -7.09
C ARG A 177 7.13 -25.19 -7.80
N GLU A 178 7.12 -24.36 -8.85
CA GLU A 178 8.35 -23.96 -9.55
C GLU A 178 9.30 -23.18 -8.62
N GLY A 179 8.76 -22.30 -7.78
CA GLY A 179 9.54 -21.57 -6.77
C GLY A 179 10.23 -22.50 -5.77
N LEU A 180 9.52 -23.53 -5.30
CA LEU A 180 10.06 -24.55 -4.42
C LEU A 180 11.23 -25.31 -5.06
N GLU A 181 11.08 -25.74 -6.32
CA GLU A 181 12.14 -26.42 -7.10
C GLU A 181 13.38 -25.54 -7.28
N LYS A 182 13.21 -24.22 -7.38
CA LYS A 182 14.29 -23.25 -7.58
C LYS A 182 14.86 -22.70 -6.28
N GLY A 183 14.30 -23.06 -5.12
CA GLY A 183 14.75 -22.58 -3.79
C GLY A 183 14.24 -21.18 -3.42
N TYR A 184 13.27 -20.63 -4.17
CA TYR A 184 12.63 -19.35 -3.84
C TYR A 184 11.30 -19.59 -3.13
N THR A 185 11.37 -19.62 -1.80
CA THR A 185 10.22 -19.93 -0.96
C THR A 185 9.96 -18.84 0.08
N GLN A 186 8.70 -18.66 0.42
CA GLN A 186 8.32 -17.94 1.65
C GLN A 186 8.74 -18.75 2.89
N PRO A 187 8.95 -18.11 4.04
CA PRO A 187 9.20 -18.81 5.30
C PRO A 187 8.04 -19.72 5.72
N LYS A 188 8.36 -20.87 6.31
CA LYS A 188 7.36 -21.87 6.74
C LYS A 188 6.21 -21.29 7.55
N HIS A 189 6.51 -20.40 8.52
CA HIS A 189 5.48 -19.88 9.42
C HIS A 189 4.50 -18.94 8.70
N ILE A 190 4.94 -18.20 7.68
CA ILE A 190 4.08 -17.35 6.83
C ILE A 190 3.11 -18.23 6.03
N VAL A 191 3.63 -19.27 5.38
CA VAL A 191 2.81 -20.15 4.53
C VAL A 191 1.83 -21.00 5.36
N ARG A 192 2.18 -21.36 6.61
CA ARG A 192 1.22 -22.01 7.52
C ARG A 192 -0.02 -21.14 7.75
N LYS A 193 0.15 -19.84 7.97
CA LYS A 193 -0.98 -18.91 8.12
C LYS A 193 -1.84 -18.86 6.86
N VAL A 194 -1.23 -18.87 5.67
CA VAL A 194 -1.98 -18.93 4.40
C VAL A 194 -2.79 -20.22 4.28
N ALA A 195 -2.18 -21.37 4.59
CA ALA A 195 -2.88 -22.66 4.57
C ALA A 195 -4.05 -22.69 5.57
N GLU A 196 -3.87 -22.13 6.78
CA GLU A 196 -4.92 -21.99 7.79
C GLU A 196 -6.07 -21.08 7.33
N GLN A 197 -5.77 -19.97 6.65
CA GLN A 197 -6.78 -19.07 6.06
C GLN A 197 -7.60 -19.80 4.99
N ILE A 198 -6.93 -20.52 4.09
CA ILE A 198 -7.59 -21.32 3.05
C ILE A 198 -8.46 -22.42 3.70
N ASP A 199 -7.95 -23.16 4.68
CA ASP A 199 -8.71 -24.21 5.37
C ASP A 199 -9.92 -23.64 6.09
N SER A 200 -9.76 -22.52 6.79
CA SER A 200 -10.87 -21.82 7.46
C SER A 200 -11.98 -21.44 6.48
N MET A 201 -11.62 -20.96 5.29
CA MET A 201 -12.57 -20.61 4.25
C MET A 201 -13.25 -21.85 3.64
N THR A 202 -12.46 -22.86 3.28
CA THR A 202 -12.95 -24.03 2.54
C THR A 202 -13.68 -25.06 3.41
N SER A 203 -13.58 -24.96 4.74
CA SER A 203 -14.33 -25.80 5.71
C SER A 203 -15.73 -25.29 6.01
N LYS A 204 -16.06 -24.04 5.64
CA LYS A 204 -17.38 -23.45 5.84
C LYS A 204 -18.39 -24.06 4.89
N LYS A 205 -19.65 -24.10 5.34
CA LYS A 205 -20.78 -24.35 4.43
C LYS A 205 -20.84 -23.24 3.38
N THR A 206 -21.39 -23.55 2.21
CA THR A 206 -21.41 -22.58 1.11
C THR A 206 -22.09 -21.28 1.50
N GLU A 207 -23.19 -21.32 2.25
CA GLU A 207 -23.92 -20.14 2.72
C GLU A 207 -23.12 -19.28 3.71
N GLU A 208 -22.13 -19.86 4.38
CA GLU A 208 -21.24 -19.19 5.32
C GLU A 208 -19.91 -18.77 4.67
N ASN A 209 -19.67 -19.21 3.43
CA ASN A 209 -18.44 -18.92 2.70
C ASN A 209 -18.38 -17.44 2.30
N PRO A 210 -17.23 -16.74 2.48
CA PRO A 210 -17.11 -15.31 2.16
C PRO A 210 -17.38 -14.99 0.69
N TYR A 211 -17.03 -15.87 -0.24
CA TYR A 211 -17.38 -15.69 -1.65
C TYR A 211 -18.89 -15.71 -1.86
N PHE A 212 -19.63 -16.64 -1.25
CA PHE A 212 -21.07 -16.68 -1.38
C PHE A 212 -21.74 -15.48 -0.69
N LYS A 213 -21.27 -15.10 0.50
CA LYS A 213 -21.74 -13.91 1.21
C LYS A 213 -21.60 -12.61 0.42
N SER A 214 -20.63 -12.52 -0.49
CA SER A 214 -20.49 -11.35 -1.37
C SER A 214 -21.69 -11.14 -2.31
N PHE A 215 -22.57 -12.14 -2.44
CA PHE A 215 -23.84 -12.09 -3.18
C PHE A 215 -25.08 -11.88 -2.30
N SER A 216 -24.94 -11.54 -1.02
CA SER A 216 -26.07 -11.39 -0.07
C SER A 216 -27.12 -10.36 -0.50
N LYS A 217 -26.70 -9.27 -1.16
CA LYS A 217 -27.65 -8.28 -1.73
C LYS A 217 -28.47 -8.87 -2.87
N LEU A 218 -27.92 -9.78 -3.66
CA LEU A 218 -28.65 -10.48 -4.73
C LEU A 218 -29.76 -11.37 -4.15
N GLU A 219 -29.50 -12.03 -3.02
CA GLU A 219 -30.51 -12.82 -2.30
C GLU A 219 -31.71 -11.95 -1.88
N ALA A 220 -31.45 -10.72 -1.42
CA ALA A 220 -32.50 -9.78 -1.01
C ALA A 220 -33.37 -9.28 -2.18
N MET A 221 -32.91 -9.35 -3.44
CA MET A 221 -33.69 -8.93 -4.62
C MET A 221 -34.87 -9.85 -4.93
N ASN A 222 -34.86 -11.09 -4.46
CA ASN A 222 -35.93 -12.08 -4.49
C ASN A 222 -36.66 -12.25 -5.86
N SER A 223 -35.95 -12.05 -6.97
CA SER A 223 -36.43 -12.29 -8.33
C SER A 223 -36.02 -13.70 -8.82
N ASP A 224 -36.71 -14.24 -9.84
CA ASP A 224 -36.35 -15.54 -10.41
C ASP A 224 -34.98 -15.51 -11.04
N GLU A 225 -34.59 -14.38 -11.65
CA GLU A 225 -33.25 -14.20 -12.21
C GLU A 225 -32.17 -14.19 -11.13
N ALA A 226 -32.39 -13.49 -10.01
CA ALA A 226 -31.50 -13.47 -8.88
C ALA A 226 -31.33 -14.88 -8.26
N LYS A 227 -32.44 -15.62 -8.09
CA LYS A 227 -32.41 -17.00 -7.59
C LYS A 227 -31.62 -17.95 -8.53
N LYS A 228 -31.79 -17.77 -9.83
CA LYS A 228 -31.05 -18.55 -10.82
C LYS A 228 -29.55 -18.26 -10.74
N LEU A 229 -29.17 -16.98 -10.69
CA LEU A 229 -27.76 -16.60 -10.57
C LEU A 229 -27.16 -17.09 -9.25
N LEU A 230 -27.88 -17.03 -8.14
CA LEU A 230 -27.40 -17.58 -6.85
C LEU A 230 -27.17 -19.09 -6.91
N ALA A 231 -28.02 -19.83 -7.63
CA ALA A 231 -27.83 -21.26 -7.82
C ALA A 231 -26.57 -21.55 -8.65
N GLU A 232 -26.34 -20.79 -9.72
CA GLU A 232 -25.13 -20.90 -10.56
C GLU A 232 -23.84 -20.56 -9.74
N VAL A 233 -23.90 -19.51 -8.90
CA VAL A 233 -22.82 -19.13 -7.99
C VAL A 233 -22.54 -20.25 -6.98
N LYS A 234 -23.58 -20.83 -6.39
CA LYS A 234 -23.42 -21.90 -5.41
C LYS A 234 -22.75 -23.12 -6.02
N GLU A 235 -23.25 -23.58 -7.17
CA GLU A 235 -22.69 -24.72 -7.91
C GLU A 235 -21.20 -24.47 -8.24
N PHE A 236 -20.84 -23.30 -8.77
CA PHE A 236 -19.46 -22.97 -9.09
C PHE A 236 -18.55 -22.95 -7.86
N ILE A 237 -19.01 -22.39 -6.74
CA ILE A 237 -18.25 -22.38 -5.49
C ILE A 237 -18.01 -23.81 -4.99
N GLU A 238 -19.01 -24.68 -5.02
CA GLU A 238 -18.92 -26.05 -4.53
C GLU A 238 -18.07 -26.94 -5.44
N ASP A 239 -18.24 -26.84 -6.74
CA ASP A 239 -17.71 -27.81 -7.70
C ASP A 239 -16.35 -27.38 -8.30
N GLU A 240 -16.03 -26.06 -8.32
CA GLU A 240 -14.81 -25.58 -8.95
C GLU A 240 -13.92 -24.75 -8.01
N LEU A 241 -14.47 -23.70 -7.39
CA LEU A 241 -13.64 -22.75 -6.66
C LEU A 241 -13.06 -23.35 -5.36
N MET A 242 -13.90 -23.95 -4.52
CA MET A 242 -13.42 -24.56 -3.27
C MET A 242 -12.53 -25.79 -3.49
N PRO A 243 -12.78 -26.67 -4.47
CA PRO A 243 -11.82 -27.71 -4.84
C PRO A 243 -10.44 -27.15 -5.22
N SER A 244 -10.36 -26.07 -6.02
CA SER A 244 -9.08 -25.46 -6.40
C SER A 244 -8.30 -24.93 -5.18
N TYR A 245 -8.98 -24.29 -4.24
CA TYR A 245 -8.36 -23.86 -2.98
C TYR A 245 -7.92 -25.03 -2.10
N LYS A 246 -8.70 -26.11 -2.02
CA LYS A 246 -8.32 -27.32 -1.28
C LYS A 246 -7.08 -27.98 -1.88
N GLU A 247 -6.96 -28.00 -3.20
CA GLU A 247 -5.77 -28.49 -3.88
C GLU A 247 -4.54 -27.65 -3.54
N LEU A 248 -4.66 -26.31 -3.60
CA LEU A 248 -3.60 -25.41 -3.18
C LEU A 248 -3.21 -25.62 -1.72
N SER A 249 -4.18 -25.69 -0.78
CA SER A 249 -3.89 -25.95 0.63
C SER A 249 -3.22 -27.30 0.85
N THR A 250 -3.63 -28.33 0.12
CA THR A 250 -3.02 -29.67 0.19
C THR A 250 -1.56 -29.65 -0.27
N PHE A 251 -1.28 -28.98 -1.38
CA PHE A 251 0.08 -28.75 -1.86
C PHE A 251 0.92 -27.97 -0.83
N LEU A 252 0.38 -26.89 -0.30
CA LEU A 252 1.09 -26.08 0.71
C LEU A 252 1.47 -26.92 1.93
N LYS A 253 0.57 -27.72 2.46
CA LYS A 253 0.80 -28.53 3.67
C LYS A 253 1.73 -29.72 3.42
N ASN A 254 1.58 -30.40 2.32
CA ASN A 254 2.23 -31.69 2.10
C ASN A 254 3.57 -31.57 1.35
N GLU A 255 3.74 -30.54 0.52
CA GLU A 255 4.93 -30.37 -0.30
C GLU A 255 5.69 -29.08 0.01
N TYR A 256 5.02 -27.92 0.03
CA TYR A 256 5.68 -26.63 0.14
C TYR A 256 6.25 -26.38 1.54
N ILE A 257 5.41 -26.44 2.59
CA ILE A 257 5.81 -26.12 3.97
C ILE A 257 6.95 -27.06 4.45
N PRO A 258 6.91 -28.40 4.25
CA PRO A 258 8.00 -29.27 4.69
C PRO A 258 9.36 -28.90 4.05
N ASN A 259 9.35 -28.44 2.80
CA ASN A 259 10.54 -28.17 2.00
C ASN A 259 10.88 -26.67 1.86
N SER A 260 10.07 -25.77 2.42
CA SER A 260 10.38 -24.34 2.40
C SER A 260 11.41 -23.97 3.47
N ARG A 261 11.97 -22.76 3.35
CA ARG A 261 13.03 -22.27 4.22
C ARG A 261 12.57 -22.03 5.65
N ASP A 262 13.46 -22.26 6.62
CA ASP A 262 13.27 -21.88 8.02
C ASP A 262 13.68 -20.43 8.28
N SER A 263 14.64 -19.90 7.53
CA SER A 263 15.09 -18.51 7.64
C SER A 263 13.95 -17.55 7.31
N ILE A 264 13.78 -16.51 8.11
CA ILE A 264 12.70 -15.51 7.91
C ILE A 264 13.11 -14.39 6.97
N GLY A 265 14.39 -14.02 6.97
CA GLY A 265 14.94 -12.91 6.19
C GLY A 265 15.09 -13.23 4.71
N LEU A 266 15.14 -12.17 3.90
CA LEU A 266 15.41 -12.27 2.48
C LEU A 266 16.85 -12.78 2.22
N SER A 267 17.80 -12.51 3.14
CA SER A 267 19.15 -13.07 3.13
C SER A 267 19.20 -14.60 3.00
N GLY A 268 18.13 -15.30 3.37
CA GLY A 268 18.03 -16.75 3.27
C GLY A 268 17.66 -17.31 1.89
N VAL A 269 17.51 -16.48 0.85
CA VAL A 269 17.32 -16.91 -0.54
C VAL A 269 18.54 -16.56 -1.39
N PRO A 270 18.77 -17.20 -2.55
CA PRO A 270 19.84 -16.84 -3.46
C PRO A 270 19.79 -15.35 -3.80
N ASP A 271 20.94 -14.67 -3.78
CA ASP A 271 21.12 -13.22 -4.01
C ASP A 271 20.23 -12.32 -3.10
N GLY A 272 19.76 -12.86 -1.98
CA GLY A 272 18.79 -12.22 -1.10
C GLY A 272 19.25 -10.90 -0.49
N LYS A 273 20.56 -10.72 -0.19
CA LYS A 273 21.09 -9.45 0.30
C LYS A 273 21.05 -8.36 -0.77
N ALA A 274 21.48 -8.65 -1.99
CA ALA A 274 21.40 -7.72 -3.11
C ALA A 274 19.94 -7.37 -3.42
N TRP A 275 19.03 -8.36 -3.32
CA TRP A 275 17.62 -8.11 -3.46
C TRP A 275 17.06 -7.21 -2.35
N TYR A 276 17.51 -7.39 -1.10
CA TYR A 276 17.08 -6.52 -0.01
C TYR A 276 17.62 -5.08 -0.17
N GLU A 277 18.87 -4.90 -0.61
CA GLU A 277 19.44 -3.58 -0.94
C GLU A 277 18.60 -2.87 -2.02
N PHE A 278 18.20 -3.59 -3.08
CA PHE A 278 17.26 -3.07 -4.07
C PHE A 278 15.92 -2.66 -3.42
N LYS A 279 15.34 -3.51 -2.58
CA LYS A 279 14.09 -3.20 -1.87
C LYS A 279 14.19 -1.96 -0.99
N ALA A 280 15.26 -1.85 -0.20
CA ALA A 280 15.50 -0.69 0.64
C ALA A 280 15.57 0.59 -0.21
N ARG A 281 16.35 0.61 -1.29
CA ARG A 281 16.47 1.74 -2.22
C ARG A 281 15.13 2.08 -2.88
N SER A 282 14.42 1.09 -3.39
CA SER A 282 13.14 1.28 -4.09
C SER A 282 12.07 1.87 -3.18
N PHE A 283 11.92 1.37 -1.95
CA PHE A 283 10.89 1.84 -1.02
C PHE A 283 11.24 3.18 -0.37
N THR A 284 12.52 3.44 -0.10
CA THR A 284 12.95 4.69 0.54
C THR A 284 13.25 5.81 -0.46
N THR A 285 13.45 5.47 -1.73
CA THR A 285 13.93 6.40 -2.77
C THR A 285 15.21 7.14 -2.39
N THR A 286 16.07 6.50 -1.58
CA THR A 286 17.37 7.01 -1.13
C THR A 286 18.48 6.02 -1.45
N ASN A 287 19.72 6.49 -1.36
CA ASN A 287 20.93 5.64 -1.53
C ASN A 287 21.47 5.12 -0.18
N LEU A 288 20.69 5.22 0.90
CA LEU A 288 21.09 4.69 2.19
C LEU A 288 21.23 3.17 2.14
N THR A 289 22.33 2.67 2.65
CA THR A 289 22.57 1.23 2.80
C THR A 289 21.69 0.66 3.94
N PRO A 290 21.40 -0.66 3.93
CA PRO A 290 20.73 -1.29 5.05
C PRO A 290 21.42 -1.08 6.41
N ASP A 291 22.76 -0.99 6.44
CA ASP A 291 23.51 -0.71 7.65
C ASP A 291 23.29 0.71 8.16
N GLU A 292 23.34 1.71 7.28
CA GLU A 292 23.05 3.11 7.63
C GLU A 292 21.62 3.30 8.11
N ILE A 293 20.65 2.63 7.48
CA ILE A 293 19.24 2.64 7.90
C ILE A 293 19.09 2.01 9.29
N HIS A 294 19.75 0.90 9.56
CA HIS A 294 19.75 0.24 10.86
C HIS A 294 20.25 1.15 11.97
N GLU A 295 21.43 1.76 11.76
CA GLU A 295 22.05 2.69 12.72
C GLU A 295 21.18 3.94 12.94
N LEU A 296 20.57 4.46 11.88
CA LEU A 296 19.60 5.56 11.98
C LEU A 296 18.41 5.17 12.86
N GLY A 297 17.88 3.95 12.68
CA GLY A 297 16.81 3.41 13.51
C GLY A 297 17.19 3.33 14.98
N LEU A 298 18.38 2.82 15.31
CA LEU A 298 18.88 2.76 16.70
C LEU A 298 19.04 4.17 17.32
N LYS A 299 19.50 5.14 16.54
CA LYS A 299 19.58 6.54 16.98
C LYS A 299 18.20 7.12 17.30
N GLU A 300 17.23 6.90 16.43
CA GLU A 300 15.86 7.38 16.61
C GLU A 300 15.16 6.71 17.81
N ILE A 301 15.33 5.40 17.99
CA ILE A 301 14.83 4.68 19.18
C ILE A 301 15.35 5.35 20.46
N LYS A 302 16.64 5.66 20.51
CA LYS A 302 17.25 6.31 21.69
C LYS A 302 16.70 7.72 21.92
N ARG A 303 16.49 8.51 20.84
CA ARG A 303 15.91 9.86 20.92
C ARG A 303 14.48 9.80 21.48
N ILE A 304 13.63 9.00 20.84
CA ILE A 304 12.21 8.89 21.19
C ILE A 304 12.04 8.32 22.59
N ARG A 305 12.87 7.34 22.99
CA ARG A 305 12.87 6.77 24.34
C ARG A 305 13.06 7.84 25.40
N LYS A 306 13.99 8.77 25.16
CA LYS A 306 14.20 9.90 26.08
C LYS A 306 12.97 10.79 26.19
N GLU A 307 12.31 11.11 25.09
CA GLU A 307 11.08 11.90 25.09
C GLU A 307 9.93 11.19 25.82
N MET A 308 9.79 9.87 25.62
CA MET A 308 8.82 9.06 26.36
C MET A 308 9.11 9.07 27.89
N GLU A 309 10.37 8.98 28.28
CA GLU A 309 10.78 9.07 29.70
C GLU A 309 10.50 10.46 30.29
N ASP A 310 10.56 11.53 29.48
CA ASP A 310 10.20 12.87 29.95
C ASP A 310 8.68 13.00 30.17
N VAL A 311 7.82 12.39 29.32
CA VAL A 311 6.36 12.29 29.57
C VAL A 311 6.06 11.46 30.83
N ILE A 312 6.78 10.37 31.07
CA ILE A 312 6.60 9.53 32.28
C ILE A 312 6.87 10.37 33.56
N LYS A 313 7.87 11.24 33.52
CA LYS A 313 8.15 12.17 34.62
C LYS A 313 7.04 13.23 34.77
N GLU A 314 6.52 13.73 33.67
CA GLU A 314 5.43 14.72 33.68
C GLU A 314 4.16 14.21 34.35
N VAL A 315 3.81 12.93 34.13
CA VAL A 315 2.67 12.26 34.79
C VAL A 315 2.99 11.79 36.21
N GLU A 316 4.19 12.08 36.74
CA GLU A 316 4.63 11.74 38.10
C GLU A 316 4.52 10.21 38.38
N TRP A 317 4.81 9.37 37.39
CA TRP A 317 4.74 7.90 37.55
C TRP A 317 5.81 7.38 38.50
N ASP A 318 5.37 6.68 39.57
CA ASP A 318 6.26 6.08 40.58
C ASP A 318 6.65 4.66 40.17
N GLY A 319 7.42 4.52 39.10
CA GLY A 319 7.87 3.23 38.57
C GLY A 319 8.88 3.40 37.43
N ASP A 320 9.35 2.28 36.92
CA ASP A 320 10.22 2.27 35.75
C ASP A 320 9.42 2.34 34.43
N PHE A 321 10.13 2.51 33.32
CA PHE A 321 9.55 2.57 31.98
C PHE A 321 8.69 1.34 31.65
N ARG A 322 9.12 0.14 32.03
CA ARG A 322 8.41 -1.09 31.75
C ARG A 322 7.08 -1.16 32.50
N SER A 323 7.08 -0.82 33.76
CA SER A 323 5.86 -0.77 34.58
C SER A 323 4.86 0.28 34.07
N PHE A 324 5.35 1.37 33.47
CA PHE A 324 4.48 2.34 32.81
C PHE A 324 3.85 1.78 31.55
N LEU A 325 4.62 1.06 30.71
CA LEU A 325 4.05 0.39 29.53
C LEU A 325 2.99 -0.65 29.94
N ASP A 326 3.23 -1.40 31.02
CA ASP A 326 2.27 -2.38 31.51
C ASP A 326 0.99 -1.71 32.05
N PHE A 327 1.12 -0.58 32.74
CA PHE A 327 -0.01 0.25 33.14
C PHE A 327 -0.84 0.70 31.93
N LEU A 328 -0.21 1.24 30.90
CA LEU A 328 -0.91 1.67 29.69
C LEU A 328 -1.63 0.53 28.96
N ARG A 329 -1.08 -0.69 29.01
CA ARG A 329 -1.67 -1.87 28.37
C ARG A 329 -2.86 -2.43 29.12
N THR A 330 -2.94 -2.22 30.42
CA THR A 330 -3.84 -3.00 31.29
C THR A 330 -4.87 -2.17 32.05
N ASP A 331 -4.66 -0.86 32.22
CA ASP A 331 -5.60 -0.03 32.97
C ASP A 331 -6.84 0.29 32.12
N PRO A 332 -8.07 -0.07 32.59
CA PRO A 332 -9.30 0.12 31.84
C PRO A 332 -9.62 1.57 31.46
N GLN A 333 -9.04 2.57 32.16
CA GLN A 333 -9.28 3.97 31.85
C GLN A 333 -8.92 4.34 30.41
N PHE A 334 -7.96 3.61 29.82
CA PHE A 334 -7.45 3.87 28.48
C PHE A 334 -8.26 3.22 27.36
N TYR A 335 -9.33 2.49 27.68
CA TYR A 335 -10.09 1.73 26.70
C TYR A 335 -11.57 2.11 26.69
N TYR A 336 -12.23 1.91 25.56
CA TYR A 336 -13.67 1.97 25.48
C TYR A 336 -14.28 0.56 25.69
N GLU A 337 -15.51 0.52 26.19
CA GLU A 337 -16.20 -0.75 26.40
C GLU A 337 -16.79 -1.31 25.09
N THR A 338 -17.13 -0.41 24.16
CA THR A 338 -17.79 -0.78 22.91
C THR A 338 -17.08 -0.21 21.68
N GLY A 339 -17.21 -0.92 20.54
CA GLY A 339 -16.74 -0.43 19.26
C GLY A 339 -17.47 0.84 18.79
N GLU A 340 -18.73 1.03 19.18
CA GLU A 340 -19.51 2.23 18.85
C GLU A 340 -18.93 3.49 19.52
N GLU A 341 -18.56 3.38 20.80
CA GLU A 341 -17.89 4.47 21.52
C GLU A 341 -16.53 4.80 20.90
N LEU A 342 -15.75 3.78 20.56
CA LEU A 342 -14.45 3.95 19.89
C LEU A 342 -14.62 4.65 18.53
N LEU A 343 -15.59 4.24 17.71
CA LEU A 343 -15.86 4.88 16.43
C LEU A 343 -16.32 6.33 16.59
N ALA A 344 -17.17 6.60 17.59
CA ALA A 344 -17.61 7.97 17.91
C ALA A 344 -16.43 8.86 18.31
N ALA A 345 -15.47 8.33 19.06
CA ALA A 345 -14.26 9.05 19.45
C ALA A 345 -13.35 9.39 18.25
N TYR A 346 -13.14 8.46 17.31
CA TYR A 346 -12.43 8.75 16.06
C TYR A 346 -13.11 9.85 15.24
N ARG A 347 -14.46 9.78 15.10
CA ARG A 347 -15.23 10.81 14.40
C ARG A 347 -15.15 12.18 15.05
N ALA A 348 -15.20 12.23 16.39
CA ALA A 348 -15.08 13.47 17.16
C ALA A 348 -13.66 14.07 17.00
N MET A 349 -12.63 13.24 17.06
CA MET A 349 -11.24 13.67 16.87
C MET A 349 -11.02 14.20 15.45
N ALA A 350 -11.49 13.49 14.42
CA ALA A 350 -11.43 13.94 13.03
C ALA A 350 -12.05 15.34 12.86
N LYS A 351 -13.22 15.57 13.49
CA LYS A 351 -13.88 16.88 13.42
C LYS A 351 -13.17 17.97 14.23
N LYS A 352 -12.52 17.60 15.35
CA LYS A 352 -11.68 18.54 16.12
C LYS A 352 -10.50 19.00 15.27
N ILE A 353 -9.81 18.10 14.57
CA ILE A 353 -8.64 18.39 13.75
C ILE A 353 -8.99 19.30 12.57
N ASP A 354 -10.15 19.09 11.91
CA ASP A 354 -10.60 19.93 10.79
C ASP A 354 -10.50 21.44 11.09
N ALA A 355 -10.76 21.84 12.33
CA ALA A 355 -10.75 23.25 12.74
C ALA A 355 -9.34 23.87 12.69
N TYR A 356 -8.29 23.08 12.78
CA TYR A 356 -6.91 23.56 12.77
C TYR A 356 -6.28 23.57 11.38
N MET A 357 -6.87 22.89 10.41
CA MET A 357 -6.34 22.80 9.05
C MET A 357 -5.99 24.15 8.42
N PRO A 358 -6.81 25.24 8.56
CA PRO A 358 -6.47 26.56 8.02
C PRO A 358 -5.24 27.22 8.64
N THR A 359 -4.72 26.70 9.75
CA THR A 359 -3.47 27.19 10.37
C THR A 359 -2.23 26.59 9.73
N LEU A 360 -2.38 25.47 9.02
CA LEU A 360 -1.30 24.66 8.45
C LEU A 360 -1.28 24.65 6.92
N PHE A 361 -2.39 24.98 6.26
CA PHE A 361 -2.55 24.88 4.80
C PHE A 361 -3.37 26.05 4.25
N ASN A 362 -3.12 26.42 2.98
CA ASN A 362 -4.00 27.31 2.20
C ASN A 362 -4.85 26.52 1.21
N LYS A 363 -4.40 25.32 0.79
CA LYS A 363 -5.10 24.46 -0.18
C LYS A 363 -5.75 23.28 0.52
N PHE A 364 -6.98 22.96 0.12
CA PHE A 364 -7.79 21.87 0.68
C PHE A 364 -8.36 21.02 -0.43
N PRO A 365 -8.44 19.68 -0.24
CA PRO A 365 -9.13 18.83 -1.20
C PRO A 365 -10.64 19.14 -1.22
N ARG A 366 -11.26 19.02 -2.38
CA ARG A 366 -12.72 19.12 -2.56
C ARG A 366 -13.42 17.83 -2.13
N ALA A 367 -12.73 16.70 -2.27
CA ALA A 367 -13.27 15.41 -1.86
C ALA A 367 -13.45 15.36 -0.35
N PRO A 368 -14.63 15.02 0.17
CA PRO A 368 -14.83 14.79 1.58
C PRO A 368 -14.28 13.42 2.00
N TYR A 369 -14.19 13.20 3.33
CA TYR A 369 -13.90 11.89 3.89
C TYR A 369 -14.90 11.51 4.98
N GLY A 370 -14.96 10.21 5.28
CA GLY A 370 -15.70 9.65 6.40
C GLY A 370 -14.83 8.74 7.26
N VAL A 371 -15.26 8.50 8.49
CA VAL A 371 -14.66 7.52 9.40
C VAL A 371 -15.66 6.38 9.59
N ILE A 372 -15.25 5.17 9.19
CA ILE A 372 -16.11 3.98 9.22
C ILE A 372 -15.33 2.79 9.80
N GLU A 373 -16.08 1.74 10.15
CA GLU A 373 -15.51 0.51 10.67
C GLU A 373 -14.86 -0.37 9.58
N ILE A 374 -13.80 -1.07 9.94
CA ILE A 374 -13.30 -2.20 9.15
C ILE A 374 -14.35 -3.32 9.22
N PRO A 375 -14.71 -3.97 8.09
CA PRO A 375 -15.63 -5.11 8.12
C PRO A 375 -15.21 -6.18 9.13
N MET A 376 -16.15 -6.64 9.95
CA MET A 376 -15.86 -7.54 11.08
C MET A 376 -15.26 -8.89 10.65
N GLU A 377 -15.49 -9.30 9.40
CA GLU A 377 -14.91 -10.51 8.82
C GLU A 377 -13.39 -10.41 8.66
N THR A 378 -12.87 -9.22 8.40
CA THR A 378 -11.43 -8.96 8.17
C THR A 378 -10.75 -8.28 9.36
N ALA A 379 -11.51 -7.60 10.22
CA ALA A 379 -11.00 -6.85 11.36
C ALA A 379 -10.04 -7.63 12.29
N PRO A 380 -10.25 -8.95 12.61
CA PRO A 380 -9.34 -9.72 13.45
C PRO A 380 -7.92 -9.88 12.89
N TYR A 381 -7.77 -9.75 11.56
CA TYR A 381 -6.51 -9.98 10.82
C TYR A 381 -5.92 -8.68 10.27
N THR A 382 -6.61 -7.55 10.48
CA THR A 382 -6.25 -6.24 9.94
C THR A 382 -5.57 -5.40 11.03
N THR A 383 -4.72 -4.46 10.60
CA THR A 383 -4.06 -3.46 11.45
C THR A 383 -5.09 -2.54 12.15
N THR A 384 -4.61 -1.61 12.97
CA THR A 384 -5.46 -0.71 13.76
C THR A 384 -6.34 0.20 12.87
N ALA A 385 -5.84 0.62 11.71
CA ALA A 385 -6.58 1.42 10.74
C ALA A 385 -5.91 1.40 9.37
N TYR A 386 -6.63 1.93 8.38
CA TYR A 386 -6.09 2.29 7.06
C TYR A 386 -6.98 3.32 6.37
N TYR A 387 -6.42 4.02 5.39
CA TYR A 387 -7.15 4.97 4.57
C TYR A 387 -7.34 4.45 3.13
N ASN A 388 -8.53 4.68 2.58
CA ASN A 388 -8.82 4.48 1.16
C ASN A 388 -9.19 5.79 0.49
N SER A 389 -8.49 6.11 -0.59
CA SER A 389 -8.69 7.34 -1.38
C SER A 389 -10.09 7.42 -2.00
N PRO A 390 -10.57 8.65 -2.30
CA PRO A 390 -11.79 8.85 -3.08
C PRO A 390 -11.70 8.13 -4.43
N SER A 391 -12.82 7.57 -4.89
CA SER A 391 -12.88 6.94 -6.20
C SER A 391 -14.32 6.82 -6.70
N ALA A 392 -14.54 6.95 -8.02
CA ALA A 392 -15.83 6.71 -8.69
C ALA A 392 -17.05 7.33 -7.94
N GLY A 393 -16.94 8.57 -7.50
CA GLY A 393 -18.01 9.29 -6.78
C GLY A 393 -18.15 8.91 -5.31
N ARG A 394 -17.27 8.10 -4.76
CA ARG A 394 -17.20 7.80 -3.33
C ARG A 394 -16.23 8.74 -2.62
N PRO A 395 -16.52 9.15 -1.36
CA PRO A 395 -15.57 9.92 -0.55
C PRO A 395 -14.36 9.06 -0.16
N GLY A 396 -13.32 9.70 0.35
CA GLY A 396 -12.26 9.00 1.06
C GLY A 396 -12.77 8.38 2.36
N TYR A 397 -12.20 7.25 2.77
CA TYR A 397 -12.58 6.61 4.02
C TYR A 397 -11.37 6.26 4.88
N PHE A 398 -11.40 6.76 6.10
CA PHE A 398 -10.59 6.25 7.21
C PHE A 398 -11.33 5.05 7.81
N TYR A 399 -10.75 3.87 7.69
CA TYR A 399 -11.27 2.63 8.23
C TYR A 399 -10.65 2.36 9.61
N ALA A 400 -11.46 2.38 10.67
CA ALA A 400 -11.05 2.09 12.04
C ALA A 400 -11.36 0.64 12.43
N ASN A 401 -10.42 -0.04 13.05
CA ASN A 401 -10.60 -1.40 13.54
C ASN A 401 -11.30 -1.39 14.91
N LEU A 402 -12.55 -1.82 14.93
CA LEU A 402 -13.37 -1.89 16.14
C LEU A 402 -13.36 -3.27 16.81
N TYR A 403 -12.62 -4.23 16.25
CA TYR A 403 -12.50 -5.56 16.83
C TYR A 403 -11.71 -5.49 18.13
N LYS A 404 -12.29 -6.02 19.24
CA LYS A 404 -11.73 -5.97 20.58
C LYS A 404 -11.38 -4.54 21.01
N PRO A 405 -12.37 -3.66 21.23
CA PRO A 405 -12.14 -2.26 21.60
C PRO A 405 -11.30 -2.12 22.89
N GLU A 406 -11.37 -3.11 23.78
CA GLU A 406 -10.53 -3.22 24.98
C GLU A 406 -9.03 -3.42 24.69
N THR A 407 -8.64 -3.52 23.44
CA THR A 407 -7.24 -3.57 22.99
C THR A 407 -6.83 -2.34 22.16
N ARG A 408 -7.72 -1.35 22.04
CA ARG A 408 -7.54 -0.13 21.23
C ARG A 408 -7.53 1.10 22.13
N PRO A 409 -6.34 1.55 22.58
CA PRO A 409 -6.27 2.58 23.61
C PRO A 409 -6.69 3.97 23.10
N LYS A 410 -7.33 4.75 23.98
CA LYS A 410 -7.80 6.11 23.71
C LYS A 410 -6.68 7.05 23.28
N TYR A 411 -5.51 6.91 23.88
CA TYR A 411 -4.34 7.77 23.60
C TYR A 411 -3.72 7.56 22.20
N GLU A 412 -4.14 6.53 21.45
CA GLU A 412 -3.74 6.34 20.05
C GLU A 412 -4.70 7.01 19.05
N ILE A 413 -5.90 7.41 19.50
CA ILE A 413 -6.92 8.00 18.62
C ILE A 413 -6.45 9.30 17.97
N PRO A 414 -5.84 10.26 18.70
CA PRO A 414 -5.41 11.52 18.09
C PRO A 414 -4.38 11.29 16.98
N VAL A 415 -3.30 10.60 17.29
CA VAL A 415 -2.19 10.37 16.34
C VAL A 415 -2.64 9.59 15.11
N LEU A 416 -3.46 8.56 15.29
CA LEU A 416 -3.95 7.73 14.18
C LEU A 416 -4.92 8.51 13.28
N THR A 417 -5.76 9.37 13.88
CA THR A 417 -6.67 10.23 13.12
C THR A 417 -5.91 11.25 12.28
N VAL A 418 -4.84 11.84 12.80
CA VAL A 418 -3.94 12.73 12.04
C VAL A 418 -3.31 11.99 10.87
N HIS A 419 -2.86 10.76 11.07
CA HIS A 419 -2.20 9.96 10.04
C HIS A 419 -3.14 9.59 8.90
N GLU A 420 -4.30 9.02 9.21
CA GLU A 420 -5.23 8.45 8.22
C GLU A 420 -6.16 9.50 7.59
N ALA A 421 -6.57 10.51 8.37
CA ALA A 421 -7.48 11.54 7.90
C ALA A 421 -6.72 12.81 7.46
N VAL A 422 -6.86 13.90 8.22
CA VAL A 422 -6.21 15.19 7.94
C VAL A 422 -5.31 15.59 9.11
N PRO A 423 -4.15 16.15 8.81
CA PRO A 423 -3.54 16.48 7.51
C PRO A 423 -2.85 15.32 6.78
N GLY A 424 -2.99 14.08 7.25
CA GLY A 424 -2.30 12.90 6.72
C GLY A 424 -2.81 12.42 5.35
N HIS A 425 -3.10 11.12 5.24
CA HIS A 425 -3.38 10.46 3.97
C HIS A 425 -4.54 11.05 3.18
N HIS A 426 -5.68 11.37 3.84
CA HIS A 426 -6.79 11.96 3.11
C HIS A 426 -6.41 13.27 2.45
N HIS A 427 -5.78 14.17 3.19
CA HIS A 427 -5.40 15.49 2.66
C HIS A 427 -4.44 15.36 1.48
N GLN A 428 -3.35 14.60 1.65
CA GLN A 428 -2.32 14.41 0.64
C GLN A 428 -2.84 13.73 -0.64
N LEU A 429 -3.48 12.55 -0.48
CA LEU A 429 -3.86 11.73 -1.62
C LEU A 429 -5.02 12.35 -2.40
N SER A 430 -5.96 13.01 -1.70
CA SER A 430 -7.05 13.70 -2.38
C SER A 430 -6.55 14.93 -3.14
N LEU A 431 -5.63 15.72 -2.59
CA LEU A 431 -4.99 16.82 -3.33
C LEU A 431 -4.26 16.29 -4.55
N THR A 432 -3.51 15.19 -4.43
CA THR A 432 -2.80 14.57 -5.56
C THR A 432 -3.76 14.18 -6.69
N GLN A 433 -4.92 13.60 -6.36
CA GLN A 433 -5.93 13.23 -7.36
C GLN A 433 -6.59 14.44 -8.02
N GLU A 434 -6.62 15.58 -7.34
CA GLU A 434 -7.22 16.83 -7.80
C GLU A 434 -6.25 17.76 -8.55
N LEU A 435 -4.96 17.40 -8.67
CA LEU A 435 -3.98 18.17 -9.42
C LEU A 435 -4.43 18.31 -10.89
N GLU A 436 -4.46 19.56 -11.36
CA GLU A 436 -4.76 19.88 -12.75
C GLU A 436 -3.49 19.69 -13.61
N ASN A 437 -3.65 19.34 -14.87
CA ASN A 437 -2.55 19.16 -15.85
C ASN A 437 -1.47 18.10 -15.45
N VAL A 438 -1.79 17.21 -14.52
CA VAL A 438 -0.93 16.08 -14.14
C VAL A 438 -1.49 14.80 -14.75
N PRO A 439 -0.69 14.01 -15.47
CA PRO A 439 -1.15 12.78 -16.11
C PRO A 439 -1.64 11.75 -15.06
N ASN A 440 -2.55 10.88 -15.49
CA ASN A 440 -3.23 9.96 -14.57
C ASN A 440 -2.27 9.04 -13.81
N PHE A 441 -1.17 8.59 -14.44
CA PHE A 441 -0.21 7.76 -13.72
C PHE A 441 0.37 8.46 -12.48
N ARG A 442 0.50 9.80 -12.49
CA ARG A 442 0.94 10.59 -11.34
C ARG A 442 -0.13 10.72 -10.25
N LYS A 443 -1.42 10.76 -10.65
CA LYS A 443 -2.55 10.90 -9.71
C LYS A 443 -2.82 9.64 -8.90
N TYR A 444 -2.51 8.48 -9.47
CA TYR A 444 -2.90 7.18 -8.92
C TYR A 444 -1.73 6.24 -8.61
N SER A 445 -0.52 6.62 -8.91
CA SER A 445 0.69 5.96 -8.43
C SER A 445 1.42 6.81 -7.41
N GLY A 446 2.44 6.27 -6.74
CA GLY A 446 3.19 7.06 -5.80
C GLY A 446 4.40 6.35 -5.20
N PHE A 447 5.23 7.14 -4.57
CA PHE A 447 6.43 6.70 -3.88
C PHE A 447 6.11 6.52 -2.40
N THR A 448 6.27 5.30 -1.90
CA THR A 448 5.87 4.92 -0.52
C THR A 448 6.53 5.82 0.52
N ALA A 449 7.81 6.20 0.34
CA ALA A 449 8.50 7.08 1.28
C ALA A 449 7.89 8.48 1.35
N PHE A 450 7.36 9.01 0.25
CA PHE A 450 6.66 10.29 0.28
C PHE A 450 5.29 10.16 0.95
N ILE A 451 4.51 9.14 0.58
CA ILE A 451 3.14 8.95 1.08
C ILE A 451 3.14 8.65 2.58
N GLU A 452 3.89 7.66 3.01
CA GLU A 452 3.96 7.24 4.42
C GLU A 452 4.80 8.20 5.26
N GLY A 453 5.83 8.80 4.64
CA GLY A 453 6.63 9.84 5.26
C GLY A 453 5.79 11.09 5.58
N TRP A 454 4.89 11.47 4.68
CA TRP A 454 3.93 12.55 4.92
C TRP A 454 2.96 12.19 6.06
N GLY A 455 2.38 10.98 6.04
CA GLY A 455 1.50 10.52 7.12
C GLY A 455 2.17 10.63 8.49
N LEU A 456 3.42 10.13 8.59
CA LEU A 456 4.18 10.16 9.82
C LEU A 456 4.68 11.60 10.19
N TYR A 457 5.00 12.43 9.20
CA TYR A 457 5.29 13.85 9.40
C TYR A 457 4.06 14.59 9.94
N SER A 458 2.89 14.28 9.41
CA SER A 458 1.62 14.86 9.87
C SER A 458 1.35 14.59 11.35
N GLU A 459 1.75 13.43 11.87
CA GLU A 459 1.64 13.11 13.31
C GLU A 459 2.38 14.13 14.18
N GLN A 460 3.49 14.71 13.70
CA GLN A 460 4.22 15.76 14.44
C GLN A 460 3.46 17.11 14.46
N LEU A 461 2.63 17.37 13.45
CA LEU A 461 1.85 18.61 13.38
C LEU A 461 0.78 18.68 14.47
N GLY A 462 0.40 17.53 15.04
CA GLY A 462 -0.54 17.44 16.16
C GLY A 462 -0.14 18.28 17.37
N GLU A 463 1.17 18.47 17.62
CA GLU A 463 1.65 19.37 18.67
C GLU A 463 1.21 20.82 18.44
N SER A 464 1.44 21.32 17.23
CA SER A 464 1.06 22.71 16.89
C SER A 464 -0.46 22.92 16.87
N MET A 465 -1.24 21.85 16.77
CA MET A 465 -2.71 21.87 16.86
C MET A 465 -3.24 21.71 18.29
N GLY A 466 -2.38 21.49 19.30
CA GLY A 466 -2.79 21.25 20.68
C GLY A 466 -3.67 20.01 20.85
N ILE A 467 -3.47 18.97 20.03
CA ILE A 467 -4.24 17.73 20.15
C ILE A 467 -3.54 16.69 21.03
N TYR A 468 -2.29 16.95 21.43
CA TYR A 468 -1.48 16.15 22.37
C TYR A 468 -1.23 16.89 23.69
N ASP A 469 -2.17 17.76 24.10
CA ASP A 469 -2.07 18.49 25.38
C ASP A 469 -2.21 17.56 26.60
N ASP A 470 -2.88 16.41 26.43
CA ASP A 470 -2.87 15.33 27.42
C ASP A 470 -1.54 14.55 27.30
N PRO A 471 -0.76 14.39 28.38
CA PRO A 471 0.49 13.64 28.34
C PRO A 471 0.34 12.21 27.83
N TYR A 472 -0.80 11.55 28.05
CA TYR A 472 -1.06 10.22 27.50
C TYR A 472 -1.24 10.25 25.99
N ASP A 473 -1.91 11.26 25.43
CA ASP A 473 -2.03 11.46 23.98
C ASP A 473 -0.64 11.73 23.34
N LYS A 474 0.20 12.51 24.05
CA LYS A 474 1.61 12.72 23.65
C LYS A 474 2.39 11.40 23.68
N PHE A 475 2.21 10.58 24.72
CA PHE A 475 2.84 9.27 24.78
C PHE A 475 2.33 8.34 23.65
N GLY A 476 1.07 8.46 23.27
CA GLY A 476 0.48 7.78 22.10
C GLY A 476 1.19 8.15 20.81
N GLN A 477 1.39 9.46 20.56
CA GLN A 477 2.15 9.95 19.41
C GLN A 477 3.60 9.42 19.43
N LEU A 478 4.29 9.47 20.57
CA LEU A 478 5.64 8.93 20.72
C LEU A 478 5.69 7.40 20.55
N THR A 479 4.64 6.68 20.93
CA THR A 479 4.51 5.23 20.66
C THR A 479 4.47 4.93 19.16
N TYR A 480 3.75 5.75 18.38
CA TYR A 480 3.70 5.62 16.93
C TYR A 480 5.02 6.01 16.26
N ASP A 481 5.70 7.05 16.75
CA ASP A 481 7.03 7.42 16.28
C ASP A 481 8.07 6.34 16.61
N MET A 482 8.07 5.81 17.83
CA MET A 482 8.90 4.69 18.26
C MET A 482 8.68 3.44 17.39
N TRP A 483 7.44 3.10 17.12
CA TRP A 483 7.11 1.97 16.26
C TRP A 483 7.79 2.07 14.89
N ARG A 484 7.71 3.26 14.25
CA ARG A 484 8.32 3.46 12.94
C ARG A 484 9.85 3.53 13.00
N ALA A 485 10.43 4.00 14.10
CA ALA A 485 11.87 3.91 14.33
C ALA A 485 12.34 2.46 14.48
N ILE A 486 11.61 1.64 15.25
CA ILE A 486 11.90 0.20 15.41
C ILE A 486 11.81 -0.53 14.07
N ARG A 487 10.89 -0.15 13.17
CA ARG A 487 10.79 -0.76 11.82
C ARG A 487 12.12 -0.68 11.06
N LEU A 488 12.86 0.43 11.16
CA LEU A 488 14.18 0.56 10.51
C LEU A 488 15.17 -0.50 11.00
N VAL A 489 15.11 -0.82 12.28
CA VAL A 489 16.03 -1.78 12.93
C VAL A 489 15.61 -3.22 12.64
N VAL A 490 14.32 -3.54 12.81
CA VAL A 490 13.87 -4.93 12.69
C VAL A 490 13.79 -5.41 11.23
N ASP A 491 13.40 -4.54 10.30
CA ASP A 491 13.34 -4.90 8.88
C ASP A 491 14.74 -5.20 8.35
N THR A 492 15.70 -4.28 8.56
CA THR A 492 17.12 -4.50 8.22
C THR A 492 17.73 -5.64 9.03
N GLY A 493 17.35 -5.77 10.29
CA GLY A 493 17.78 -6.85 11.19
C GLY A 493 17.41 -8.21 10.62
N MET A 494 16.15 -8.44 10.30
CA MET A 494 15.67 -9.72 9.82
C MET A 494 16.14 -10.05 8.39
N HIS A 495 16.13 -9.06 7.48
CA HIS A 495 16.37 -9.31 6.05
C HIS A 495 17.84 -9.19 5.63
N TYR A 496 18.68 -8.52 6.42
CA TYR A 496 20.08 -8.26 6.07
C TYR A 496 21.09 -8.75 7.12
N LYS A 497 20.69 -8.73 8.42
CA LYS A 497 21.57 -9.06 9.57
C LYS A 497 21.20 -10.39 10.26
N ASP A 498 20.32 -11.20 9.67
CA ASP A 498 19.94 -12.54 10.10
C ASP A 498 19.32 -12.59 11.52
N TRP A 499 18.62 -11.52 11.94
CA TRP A 499 17.86 -11.52 13.19
C TRP A 499 16.75 -12.56 13.16
N SER A 500 16.47 -13.14 14.32
CA SER A 500 15.30 -13.99 14.50
C SER A 500 14.01 -13.16 14.58
N ARG A 501 12.87 -13.83 14.40
CA ARG A 501 11.54 -13.25 14.64
C ARG A 501 11.38 -12.76 16.09
N ASP A 502 11.93 -13.53 17.03
CA ASP A 502 11.84 -13.21 18.46
C ASP A 502 12.69 -11.99 18.82
N ASP A 503 13.86 -11.78 18.20
CA ASP A 503 14.65 -10.57 18.38
C ASP A 503 13.83 -9.33 17.97
N ALA A 504 13.14 -9.40 16.83
CA ALA A 504 12.28 -8.31 16.35
C ALA A 504 11.10 -8.06 17.30
N ILE A 505 10.41 -9.11 17.75
CA ILE A 505 9.29 -9.01 18.70
C ILE A 505 9.76 -8.40 20.02
N ASN A 506 10.87 -8.86 20.58
CA ASN A 506 11.40 -8.37 21.85
C ASN A 506 11.74 -6.89 21.80
N LEU A 507 12.34 -6.39 20.71
CA LEU A 507 12.64 -4.97 20.57
C LEU A 507 11.36 -4.11 20.64
N PHE A 508 10.25 -4.55 20.05
CA PHE A 508 8.95 -3.88 20.18
C PHE A 508 8.38 -3.94 21.59
N LEU A 509 8.41 -5.11 22.23
CA LEU A 509 7.88 -5.30 23.60
C LEU A 509 8.61 -4.44 24.64
N GLU A 510 9.91 -4.23 24.45
CA GLU A 510 10.74 -3.40 25.32
C GLU A 510 10.52 -1.90 25.18
N ASN A 511 9.97 -1.46 24.05
CA ASN A 511 9.92 -0.04 23.70
C ASN A 511 8.51 0.50 23.41
N THR A 512 7.47 -0.32 23.34
CA THR A 512 6.10 0.13 23.02
C THR A 512 5.07 -0.48 23.95
N ALA A 513 3.95 0.21 24.16
CA ALA A 513 2.80 -0.30 24.91
C ALA A 513 1.86 -1.19 24.07
N LYS A 514 2.26 -1.59 22.86
CA LYS A 514 1.46 -2.44 21.98
C LYS A 514 1.27 -3.86 22.54
N THR A 515 0.13 -4.47 22.20
CA THR A 515 -0.13 -5.86 22.56
C THR A 515 0.80 -6.81 21.83
N GLN A 516 1.10 -7.95 22.43
CA GLN A 516 1.95 -8.97 21.81
C GLN A 516 1.36 -9.42 20.46
N LEU A 517 0.04 -9.59 20.36
CA LEU A 517 -0.63 -10.01 19.12
C LEU A 517 -0.43 -8.98 17.99
N ASP A 518 -0.55 -7.68 18.29
CA ASP A 518 -0.31 -6.63 17.31
C ASP A 518 1.14 -6.64 16.82
N ILE A 519 2.09 -6.80 17.75
CA ILE A 519 3.52 -6.88 17.43
C ILE A 519 3.83 -8.09 16.55
N GLU A 520 3.31 -9.27 16.90
CA GLU A 520 3.51 -10.50 16.11
C GLU A 520 2.95 -10.35 14.68
N ASN A 521 1.75 -9.79 14.54
CA ASN A 521 1.14 -9.56 13.24
C ASN A 521 1.95 -8.56 12.38
N GLU A 522 2.52 -7.54 13.01
CA GLU A 522 3.34 -6.56 12.30
C GLU A 522 4.72 -7.12 11.93
N VAL A 523 5.39 -7.84 12.82
CA VAL A 523 6.66 -8.49 12.49
C VAL A 523 6.46 -9.49 11.35
N ASP A 524 5.38 -10.26 11.34
CA ASP A 524 5.05 -11.17 10.24
C ASP A 524 4.72 -10.45 8.93
N ARG A 525 4.17 -9.22 9.02
CA ARG A 525 4.02 -8.35 7.86
C ARG A 525 5.36 -7.92 7.29
N TYR A 526 6.32 -7.51 8.13
CA TYR A 526 7.65 -7.10 7.66
C TYR A 526 8.38 -8.28 7.02
N ILE A 527 8.28 -9.48 7.58
CA ILE A 527 8.84 -10.69 6.98
C ILE A 527 8.26 -10.95 5.58
N ALA A 528 6.96 -10.70 5.40
CA ALA A 528 6.28 -10.91 4.13
C ALA A 528 6.54 -9.79 3.08
N TRP A 529 6.84 -8.57 3.53
CA TRP A 529 7.03 -7.37 2.69
C TRP A 529 8.36 -6.67 2.98
N PRO A 530 9.50 -7.27 2.62
CA PRO A 530 10.83 -6.73 2.89
C PRO A 530 11.01 -5.30 2.37
N GLY A 531 11.54 -4.42 3.19
CA GLY A 531 11.88 -3.04 2.85
C GLY A 531 10.72 -2.03 2.92
N GLN A 532 9.45 -2.47 2.82
CA GLN A 532 8.30 -1.54 2.85
C GLN A 532 8.23 -0.74 4.15
N ALA A 533 8.54 -1.38 5.26
CA ALA A 533 8.48 -0.77 6.58
C ALA A 533 9.48 0.40 6.79
N LEU A 534 10.53 0.47 5.97
CA LEU A 534 11.56 1.51 6.04
C LEU A 534 11.05 2.88 5.57
N ALA A 535 10.11 2.89 4.63
CA ALA A 535 9.64 4.08 3.93
C ALA A 535 9.10 5.17 4.87
N TYR A 536 8.38 4.77 5.91
CA TYR A 536 7.71 5.66 6.87
C TYR A 536 8.67 6.64 7.55
N LYS A 537 9.61 6.10 8.29
CA LYS A 537 10.54 6.92 9.09
C LYS A 537 11.55 7.66 8.24
N ILE A 538 12.05 7.02 7.17
CA ILE A 538 12.97 7.68 6.23
C ILE A 538 12.28 8.88 5.56
N GLY A 539 11.03 8.72 5.11
CA GLY A 539 10.26 9.80 4.51
C GLY A 539 9.98 10.94 5.50
N GLN A 540 9.54 10.62 6.73
CA GLN A 540 9.33 11.62 7.79
C GLN A 540 10.59 12.44 8.05
N LEU A 541 11.72 11.77 8.28
CA LEU A 541 12.98 12.45 8.62
C LEU A 541 13.42 13.38 7.49
N LYS A 542 13.26 12.98 6.22
CA LYS A 542 13.58 13.84 5.08
C LYS A 542 12.65 15.05 5.01
N ILE A 543 11.34 14.89 5.17
CA ILE A 543 10.39 16.01 5.15
C ILE A 543 10.69 17.00 6.31
N MET A 544 11.01 16.48 7.51
CA MET A 544 11.40 17.32 8.64
C MET A 544 12.70 18.08 8.36
N GLU A 545 13.71 17.41 7.84
CA GLU A 545 14.99 18.02 7.43
C GLU A 545 14.76 19.17 6.45
N LEU A 546 13.93 18.94 5.42
CA LEU A 546 13.63 19.95 4.39
C LEU A 546 12.84 21.13 4.95
N ARG A 547 11.88 20.89 5.86
CA ARG A 547 11.17 21.96 6.57
C ARG A 547 12.13 22.83 7.38
N ASP A 548 12.99 22.18 8.15
CA ASP A 548 13.91 22.90 9.04
C ASP A 548 14.98 23.66 8.21
N LYS A 549 15.48 23.09 7.12
CA LYS A 549 16.35 23.76 6.13
C LYS A 549 15.68 25.00 5.54
N THR A 550 14.40 24.87 5.14
CA THR A 550 13.64 25.99 4.58
C THR A 550 13.44 27.09 5.61
N LYS A 551 13.07 26.72 6.84
CA LYS A 551 12.88 27.65 7.95
C LYS A 551 14.17 28.39 8.30
N GLU A 552 15.31 27.70 8.32
CA GLU A 552 16.62 28.32 8.57
C GLU A 552 17.01 29.27 7.44
N SER A 553 16.75 28.90 6.17
CA SER A 553 17.13 29.69 5.01
C SER A 553 16.27 30.96 4.83
N LEU A 554 14.95 30.88 5.08
CA LEU A 554 14.02 31.99 4.89
C LEU A 554 13.81 32.85 6.15
N GLY A 555 14.20 32.35 7.33
CA GLY A 555 14.09 33.09 8.59
C GLY A 555 12.66 33.57 8.88
N GLU A 556 12.46 34.90 9.01
CA GLU A 556 11.15 35.51 9.29
C GLU A 556 10.16 35.42 8.11
N ASP A 557 10.65 35.20 6.87
CA ASP A 557 9.82 35.02 5.68
C ASP A 557 9.27 33.57 5.55
N PHE A 558 9.66 32.64 6.44
CA PHE A 558 9.15 31.27 6.44
C PHE A 558 7.68 31.22 6.85
N ASP A 559 6.84 30.69 5.96
CA ASP A 559 5.43 30.37 6.23
C ASP A 559 5.16 28.87 6.05
N ILE A 560 4.74 28.21 7.13
CA ILE A 560 4.49 26.77 7.16
C ILE A 560 3.41 26.34 6.16
N LYS A 561 2.40 27.19 5.92
CA LYS A 561 1.32 26.88 4.98
C LYS A 561 1.82 26.87 3.54
N THR A 562 2.62 27.87 3.20
CA THR A 562 3.24 27.96 1.87
C THR A 562 4.20 26.81 1.63
N PHE A 563 4.98 26.40 2.65
CA PHE A 563 5.85 25.22 2.56
C PHE A 563 5.05 23.94 2.31
N HIS A 564 3.99 23.69 3.10
CA HIS A 564 3.17 22.49 2.93
C HIS A 564 2.47 22.46 1.57
N ASP A 565 1.87 23.58 1.16
CA ASP A 565 1.21 23.68 -0.15
C ASP A 565 2.20 23.44 -1.30
N HIS A 566 3.46 23.89 -1.14
CA HIS A 566 4.51 23.69 -2.13
C HIS A 566 4.87 22.21 -2.26
N ILE A 567 5.23 21.53 -1.17
CA ILE A 567 5.66 20.13 -1.25
C ILE A 567 4.54 19.17 -1.69
N LEU A 568 3.28 19.50 -1.41
CA LEU A 568 2.12 18.72 -1.86
C LEU A 568 1.69 19.03 -3.31
N SER A 569 2.14 20.16 -3.88
CA SER A 569 1.74 20.58 -5.22
C SER A 569 2.26 19.67 -6.33
N PHE A 570 3.30 18.91 -6.06
CA PHE A 570 3.89 17.96 -7.01
C PHE A 570 3.24 16.57 -6.98
N GLY A 571 2.30 16.31 -6.05
CA GLY A 571 1.85 14.95 -5.77
C GLY A 571 2.96 14.09 -5.17
N SER A 572 2.86 12.76 -5.28
CA SER A 572 3.89 11.87 -4.76
C SER A 572 5.12 11.83 -5.67
N ILE A 573 6.29 12.18 -5.11
CA ILE A 573 7.58 12.20 -5.81
C ILE A 573 8.67 11.53 -4.94
N PRO A 574 9.79 11.05 -5.54
CA PRO A 574 10.93 10.54 -4.79
C PRO A 574 11.53 11.59 -3.85
N LEU A 575 12.10 11.16 -2.72
CA LEU A 575 12.64 12.08 -1.71
C LEU A 575 13.80 12.96 -2.23
N ASN A 576 14.62 12.45 -3.14
CA ASN A 576 15.67 13.25 -3.78
C ASN A 576 15.10 14.33 -4.72
N VAL A 577 14.01 14.02 -5.43
CA VAL A 577 13.29 15.01 -6.26
C VAL A 577 12.60 16.04 -5.37
N LEU A 578 12.01 15.61 -4.25
CA LEU A 578 11.44 16.53 -3.26
C LEU A 578 12.49 17.51 -2.73
N GLU A 579 13.70 17.04 -2.42
CA GLU A 579 14.80 17.90 -1.98
C GLU A 579 15.16 18.95 -3.04
N GLU A 580 15.30 18.56 -4.30
CA GLU A 580 15.55 19.48 -5.41
C GLU A 580 14.45 20.57 -5.50
N LYS A 581 13.17 20.17 -5.41
CA LYS A 581 12.04 21.11 -5.47
C LYS A 581 11.97 22.05 -4.27
N VAL A 582 12.40 21.61 -3.11
CA VAL A 582 12.52 22.49 -1.92
C VAL A 582 13.71 23.43 -2.05
N ASP A 583 14.82 23.00 -2.65
CA ASP A 583 15.97 23.88 -2.90
C ASP A 583 15.63 24.99 -3.92
N GLU A 584 14.91 24.65 -4.98
CA GLU A 584 14.35 25.63 -5.93
C GLU A 584 13.45 26.64 -5.20
N PHE A 585 12.53 26.16 -4.35
CA PHE A 585 11.63 27.01 -3.56
C PHE A 585 12.38 27.98 -2.64
N ILE A 586 13.43 27.51 -1.97
CA ILE A 586 14.28 28.36 -1.11
C ILE A 586 14.92 29.48 -1.94
N VAL A 587 15.49 29.14 -3.11
CA VAL A 587 16.14 30.12 -4.00
C VAL A 587 15.13 31.18 -4.49
N GLU A 588 13.93 30.76 -4.89
CA GLU A 588 12.88 31.66 -5.39
C GLU A 588 12.32 32.61 -4.32
N ASN A 589 12.35 32.19 -3.05
CA ASN A 589 11.80 32.95 -1.92
C ASN A 589 12.87 33.64 -1.05
N THR A 590 14.16 33.46 -1.37
CA THR A 590 15.25 34.22 -0.73
C THR A 590 15.35 35.60 -1.38
N LYS A 591 15.20 36.68 -0.58
CA LYS A 591 15.30 38.06 -1.05
C LYS A 591 16.74 38.51 -1.23
#